data_af42e252c12211fe9714d9949ccafc7d
#
_entry.id   af42e252c12211fe9714d9949ccafc7d
#
_cell.length_a   1.000
_cell.length_b   1.000
_cell.length_c   1.000
_cell.angle_alpha   90.00
_cell.angle_beta   90.00
_cell.angle_gamma   90.00
#
_symmetry.space_group_name_H-M   'P 1'
#
loop_
_entity.id
_entity.type
_entity.pdbx_description
1 polymer ?
#
loop_
_entity_poly.entity_id
_entity_poly.type
_entity_poly.pdbx_seq_one_letter_code
_entity_poly.pdbx_strand_id
1 'polypeptide(L)'
;MNAVSIAVALAYLLAAAGFVVALHLMNSPATARRGSRLSWLGMIVAVAAALVSVIHDATITTTGWIVLITGAVGGGAAGLIMARRVKMTDVPQVVSIFNAVGGGAAALVAAGDFVRLAGGAGISSRGMIATVLDIIIGPVTFSGSLIAAGKLQGWVSSRPVVFPGARLVTAALAVIGVGASCYLLAGHDSIPVLILVTCAALGFGVTMTMPIGGADMPVVIALLNSFTGIAVAIAGFVIDNGALIIGGALVGASGGILTVLMAQAMNRSILGVMMGGFGTGDSGPAAGLAAGPGVSIRSISAEDAAIQLAYASKVVIVPGYGLAAAQAQHEAAELAALLGEHATVSFAIHPVAGRMPGHMNVLLAEANVPYEDLKEMDAANPEFPTADVALVVGANDVTNPAARRPGNPVSGMPILNVDQARSVIVIKRSMGHGYAGIDNELYTDPKTGMFFADAKAGLAEIIASVKALVPS
;
A
#
# COMPACT_ATOMS: atom_id res chain seq x y z
N MET A 1 37.64 9.33 20.26
CA MET A 1 36.19 9.18 20.50
C MET A 1 35.97 9.13 22.00
N ASN A 2 35.10 9.99 22.52
CA ASN A 2 34.75 9.99 23.94
C ASN A 2 33.85 8.77 24.24
N ALA A 3 33.83 8.32 25.51
CA ALA A 3 32.98 7.16 25.91
C ALA A 3 31.49 7.32 25.50
N VAL A 4 30.97 8.55 25.53
CA VAL A 4 29.60 8.86 25.10
C VAL A 4 29.42 8.64 23.60
N SER A 5 30.37 9.08 22.77
CA SER A 5 30.29 8.87 21.30
C SER A 5 30.34 7.38 20.96
N ILE A 6 31.12 6.57 21.69
CA ILE A 6 31.13 5.11 21.50
C ILE A 6 29.80 4.50 21.92
N ALA A 7 29.24 4.92 23.06
CA ALA A 7 27.94 4.43 23.53
C ALA A 7 26.80 4.77 22.55
N VAL A 8 26.80 5.97 22.01
CA VAL A 8 25.81 6.40 20.96
C VAL A 8 25.96 5.57 19.69
N ALA A 9 27.19 5.35 19.21
CA ALA A 9 27.45 4.52 18.03
C ALA A 9 26.99 3.06 18.24
N LEU A 10 27.26 2.49 19.42
CA LEU A 10 26.78 1.15 19.77
C LEU A 10 25.24 1.09 19.87
N ALA A 11 24.60 2.13 20.42
CA ALA A 11 23.14 2.21 20.47
C ALA A 11 22.52 2.27 19.07
N TYR A 12 23.10 3.04 18.14
CA TYR A 12 22.67 3.06 16.75
C TYR A 12 22.86 1.70 16.06
N LEU A 13 23.98 1.03 16.32
CA LEU A 13 24.23 -0.31 15.79
C LEU A 13 23.19 -1.34 16.30
N LEU A 14 22.88 -1.29 17.61
CA LEU A 14 21.85 -2.14 18.21
C LEU A 14 20.46 -1.85 17.64
N ALA A 15 20.12 -0.58 17.46
CA ALA A 15 18.85 -0.18 16.83
C ALA A 15 18.76 -0.70 15.39
N ALA A 16 19.83 -0.56 14.60
CA ALA A 16 19.91 -1.05 13.23
C ALA A 16 19.78 -2.57 13.16
N ALA A 17 20.51 -3.30 14.01
CA ALA A 17 20.38 -4.76 14.12
C ALA A 17 18.95 -5.16 14.50
N GLY A 18 18.33 -4.42 15.43
CA GLY A 18 16.94 -4.60 15.81
C GLY A 18 15.98 -4.43 14.63
N PHE A 19 16.17 -3.45 13.75
CA PHE A 19 15.36 -3.25 12.56
C PHE A 19 15.50 -4.40 11.55
N VAL A 20 16.72 -4.91 11.32
CA VAL A 20 16.95 -6.07 10.43
C VAL A 20 16.20 -7.30 10.94
N VAL A 21 16.36 -7.62 12.24
CA VAL A 21 15.68 -8.77 12.86
C VAL A 21 14.16 -8.55 12.88
N ALA A 22 13.69 -7.33 13.13
CA ALA A 22 12.27 -6.99 13.08
C ALA A 22 11.66 -7.25 11.71
N LEU A 23 12.32 -6.84 10.63
CA LEU A 23 11.88 -7.12 9.25
C LEU A 23 11.82 -8.63 8.97
N HIS A 24 12.82 -9.38 9.41
CA HIS A 24 12.81 -10.83 9.27
C HIS A 24 11.63 -11.47 10.03
N LEU A 25 11.35 -11.03 11.25
CA LEU A 25 10.22 -11.52 12.04
C LEU A 25 8.85 -11.12 11.46
N MET A 26 8.77 -10.00 10.75
CA MET A 26 7.53 -9.55 10.10
C MET A 26 7.19 -10.35 8.82
N ASN A 27 8.09 -11.20 8.35
CA ASN A 27 7.88 -12.04 7.17
C ASN A 27 6.83 -13.15 7.38
N SER A 28 6.51 -13.48 8.63
CA SER A 28 5.50 -14.48 8.99
C SER A 28 4.44 -13.88 9.91
N PRO A 29 3.15 -14.13 9.67
CA PRO A 29 2.06 -13.68 10.53
C PRO A 29 2.22 -14.09 11.99
N ALA A 30 2.73 -15.31 12.25
CA ALA A 30 2.96 -15.84 13.60
C ALA A 30 3.97 -15.02 14.42
N THR A 31 4.96 -14.43 13.77
CA THR A 31 6.06 -13.67 14.39
C THR A 31 5.94 -12.15 14.21
N ALA A 32 5.04 -11.68 13.33
CA ALA A 32 4.92 -10.27 12.95
C ALA A 32 4.71 -9.32 14.14
N ARG A 33 3.89 -9.72 15.13
CA ARG A 33 3.70 -8.92 16.37
C ARG A 33 4.99 -8.75 17.17
N ARG A 34 5.88 -9.77 17.19
CA ARG A 34 7.20 -9.69 17.86
C ARG A 34 8.13 -8.79 17.06
N GLY A 35 8.13 -8.89 15.74
CA GLY A 35 8.86 -8.02 14.83
C GLY A 35 8.48 -6.55 15.02
N SER A 36 7.19 -6.24 15.04
CA SER A 36 6.68 -4.88 15.28
C SER A 36 7.13 -4.31 16.63
N ARG A 37 7.08 -5.11 17.72
CA ARG A 37 7.56 -4.68 19.05
C ARG A 37 9.08 -4.43 19.05
N LEU A 38 9.86 -5.28 18.38
CA LEU A 38 11.29 -5.11 18.28
C LEU A 38 11.67 -3.86 17.48
N SER A 39 10.97 -3.58 16.38
CA SER A 39 11.13 -2.33 15.61
C SER A 39 10.85 -1.09 16.46
N TRP A 40 9.77 -1.12 17.24
CA TRP A 40 9.42 -0.04 18.17
C TRP A 40 10.51 0.19 19.24
N LEU A 41 11.03 -0.87 19.82
CA LEU A 41 12.16 -0.79 20.78
C LEU A 41 13.42 -0.23 20.12
N GLY A 42 13.74 -0.69 18.90
CA GLY A 42 14.85 -0.16 18.11
C GLY A 42 14.71 1.34 17.86
N MET A 43 13.52 1.81 17.54
CA MET A 43 13.24 3.24 17.35
C MET A 43 13.45 4.04 18.65
N ILE A 44 12.98 3.54 19.79
CA ILE A 44 13.22 4.20 21.09
C ILE A 44 14.72 4.34 21.36
N VAL A 45 15.48 3.26 21.13
CA VAL A 45 16.93 3.27 21.33
C VAL A 45 17.61 4.29 20.41
N ALA A 46 17.22 4.34 19.13
CA ALA A 46 17.77 5.28 18.17
C ALA A 46 17.46 6.74 18.53
N VAL A 47 16.23 7.03 18.93
CA VAL A 47 15.82 8.39 19.35
C VAL A 47 16.51 8.80 20.64
N ALA A 48 16.60 7.89 21.62
CA ALA A 48 17.33 8.16 22.87
C ALA A 48 18.82 8.44 22.62
N ALA A 49 19.46 7.65 21.75
CA ALA A 49 20.85 7.87 21.35
C ALA A 49 21.04 9.23 20.66
N ALA A 50 20.12 9.62 19.77
CA ALA A 50 20.14 10.93 19.12
C ALA A 50 20.02 12.08 20.14
N LEU A 51 19.09 11.95 21.10
CA LEU A 51 18.95 12.96 22.16
C LEU A 51 20.18 13.06 23.06
N VAL A 52 20.81 11.93 23.40
CA VAL A 52 22.08 11.90 24.18
C VAL A 52 23.19 12.61 23.39
N SER A 53 23.32 12.36 22.09
CA SER A 53 24.31 13.05 21.24
C SER A 53 24.07 14.56 21.24
N VAL A 54 22.85 14.99 21.02
CA VAL A 54 22.45 16.38 20.98
C VAL A 54 22.73 17.11 22.33
N ILE A 55 22.45 16.45 23.44
CA ILE A 55 22.72 17.00 24.78
C ILE A 55 24.22 17.07 25.06
N HIS A 56 24.95 16.04 24.66
CA HIS A 56 26.41 15.94 24.90
C HIS A 56 27.19 16.99 24.11
N ASP A 57 26.81 17.19 22.85
CA ASP A 57 27.51 18.12 21.96
C ASP A 57 27.18 19.59 22.26
N ALA A 58 26.19 19.85 23.15
CA ALA A 58 25.75 21.17 23.62
C ALA A 58 25.56 22.22 22.51
N THR A 59 25.18 21.76 21.30
CA THR A 59 25.11 22.60 20.09
C THR A 59 23.77 23.28 19.90
N ILE A 60 22.75 22.90 20.69
CA ILE A 60 21.39 23.40 20.53
C ILE A 60 21.14 24.66 21.37
N THR A 61 20.64 25.71 20.71
CA THR A 61 20.13 26.92 21.36
C THR A 61 18.81 26.66 22.10
N THR A 62 18.45 27.56 23.02
CA THR A 62 17.13 27.50 23.71
C THR A 62 15.97 27.44 22.70
N THR A 63 16.04 28.22 21.63
CA THR A 63 15.05 28.20 20.54
C THR A 63 15.02 26.83 19.85
N GLY A 64 16.18 26.22 19.61
CA GLY A 64 16.29 24.87 19.04
C GLY A 64 15.61 23.82 19.91
N TRP A 65 15.76 23.88 21.24
CA TRP A 65 15.07 23.01 22.18
C TRP A 65 13.56 23.18 22.14
N ILE A 66 13.05 24.43 22.08
CA ILE A 66 11.63 24.69 21.96
C ILE A 66 11.06 24.08 20.67
N VAL A 67 11.74 24.27 19.54
CA VAL A 67 11.33 23.71 18.25
C VAL A 67 11.34 22.18 18.26
N LEU A 68 12.41 21.57 18.81
CA LEU A 68 12.53 20.12 18.91
C LEU A 68 11.40 19.52 19.77
N ILE A 69 11.18 20.05 20.96
CA ILE A 69 10.17 19.53 21.90
C ILE A 69 8.76 19.74 21.32
N THR A 70 8.46 20.94 20.81
CA THR A 70 7.13 21.21 20.22
C THR A 70 6.87 20.35 18.98
N GLY A 71 7.88 20.15 18.12
CA GLY A 71 7.81 19.25 16.97
C GLY A 71 7.60 17.79 17.38
N ALA A 72 8.38 17.30 18.35
CA ALA A 72 8.29 15.93 18.85
C ALA A 72 6.94 15.65 19.53
N VAL A 73 6.47 16.57 20.38
CA VAL A 73 5.17 16.42 21.06
C VAL A 73 4.01 16.54 20.07
N GLY A 74 4.03 17.57 19.21
CA GLY A 74 2.98 17.79 18.21
C GLY A 74 2.90 16.67 17.18
N GLY A 75 4.04 16.31 16.59
CA GLY A 75 4.11 15.22 15.61
C GLY A 75 3.81 13.85 16.23
N GLY A 76 4.34 13.58 17.43
CA GLY A 76 4.08 12.34 18.16
C GLY A 76 2.60 12.21 18.56
N ALA A 77 1.97 13.28 19.04
CA ALA A 77 0.53 13.29 19.36
C ALA A 77 -0.31 13.06 18.09
N ALA A 78 -0.03 13.77 17.01
CA ALA A 78 -0.73 13.60 15.74
C ALA A 78 -0.59 12.18 15.21
N GLY A 79 0.63 11.63 15.16
CA GLY A 79 0.90 10.27 14.71
C GLY A 79 0.19 9.21 15.57
N LEU A 80 0.21 9.37 16.90
CA LEU A 80 -0.45 8.45 17.83
C LEU A 80 -1.98 8.48 17.67
N ILE A 81 -2.57 9.68 17.51
CA ILE A 81 -4.01 9.81 17.29
C ILE A 81 -4.41 9.16 15.97
N MET A 82 -3.65 9.43 14.89
CA MET A 82 -3.89 8.81 13.59
C MET A 82 -3.79 7.28 13.68
N ALA A 83 -2.70 6.75 14.26
CA ALA A 83 -2.49 5.30 14.39
C ALA A 83 -3.58 4.58 15.20
N ARG A 84 -4.15 5.25 16.22
CA ARG A 84 -5.21 4.66 17.06
C ARG A 84 -6.62 4.76 16.48
N ARG A 85 -6.86 5.74 15.60
CA ARG A 85 -8.20 6.01 15.04
C ARG A 85 -8.39 5.53 13.60
N VAL A 86 -7.32 5.12 12.94
CA VAL A 86 -7.39 4.65 11.57
C VAL A 86 -8.18 3.34 11.49
N LYS A 87 -9.12 3.30 10.54
CA LYS A 87 -9.79 2.06 10.16
C LYS A 87 -8.88 1.29 9.21
N MET A 88 -9.00 -0.04 9.18
CA MET A 88 -8.19 -0.89 8.29
C MET A 88 -8.31 -0.50 6.81
N THR A 89 -9.48 -0.04 6.40
CA THR A 89 -9.71 0.48 5.03
C THR A 89 -8.95 1.76 4.72
N ASP A 90 -8.56 2.54 5.73
CA ASP A 90 -7.91 3.84 5.61
C ASP A 90 -6.40 3.78 5.86
N VAL A 91 -5.87 2.58 6.19
CA VAL A 91 -4.42 2.36 6.40
C VAL A 91 -3.57 2.82 5.22
N PRO A 92 -3.92 2.53 3.94
CA PRO A 92 -3.13 2.99 2.80
C PRO A 92 -2.99 4.51 2.72
N GLN A 93 -4.05 5.25 3.06
CA GLN A 93 -4.04 6.71 3.11
C GLN A 93 -3.06 7.22 4.18
N VAL A 94 -3.12 6.62 5.38
CA VAL A 94 -2.24 6.98 6.50
C VAL A 94 -0.78 6.65 6.19
N VAL A 95 -0.51 5.48 5.59
CA VAL A 95 0.84 5.11 5.12
C VAL A 95 1.35 6.14 4.10
N SER A 96 0.49 6.57 3.17
CA SER A 96 0.86 7.57 2.18
C SER A 96 1.17 8.93 2.82
N ILE A 97 0.42 9.34 3.86
CA ILE A 97 0.71 10.55 4.62
C ILE A 97 2.05 10.42 5.35
N PHE A 98 2.35 9.27 5.96
CA PHE A 98 3.65 9.05 6.61
C PHE A 98 4.81 9.06 5.62
N ASN A 99 4.62 8.53 4.40
CA ASN A 99 5.61 8.65 3.32
C ASN A 99 5.86 10.14 2.98
N ALA A 100 4.78 10.93 2.87
CA ALA A 100 4.91 12.35 2.61
C ALA A 100 5.71 13.05 3.73
N VAL A 101 5.35 12.84 4.99
CA VAL A 101 6.05 13.46 6.13
C VAL A 101 7.52 13.04 6.16
N GLY A 102 7.81 11.75 5.92
CA GLY A 102 9.18 11.21 5.90
C GLY A 102 10.02 11.84 4.79
N GLY A 103 9.51 11.87 3.55
CA GLY A 103 10.21 12.48 2.42
C GLY A 103 10.37 14.00 2.59
N GLY A 104 9.34 14.68 3.09
CA GLY A 104 9.40 16.11 3.40
C GLY A 104 10.42 16.44 4.50
N ALA A 105 10.49 15.62 5.56
CA ALA A 105 11.47 15.80 6.63
C ALA A 105 12.91 15.63 6.12
N ALA A 106 13.17 14.60 5.29
CA ALA A 106 14.47 14.36 4.69
C ALA A 106 14.90 15.56 3.83
N ALA A 107 14.00 16.04 2.96
CA ALA A 107 14.26 17.23 2.13
C ALA A 107 14.57 18.49 2.98
N LEU A 108 13.86 18.69 4.08
CA LEU A 108 14.12 19.82 4.99
C LEU A 108 15.48 19.71 5.70
N VAL A 109 15.89 18.50 6.08
CA VAL A 109 17.23 18.25 6.64
C VAL A 109 18.30 18.61 5.62
N ALA A 110 18.17 18.12 4.39
CA ALA A 110 19.14 18.43 3.32
C ALA A 110 19.17 19.92 2.97
N ALA A 111 18.01 20.57 2.86
CA ALA A 111 17.92 21.99 2.60
C ALA A 111 18.54 22.85 3.74
N GLY A 112 18.27 22.46 4.99
CA GLY A 112 18.83 23.13 6.17
C GLY A 112 20.36 23.03 6.22
N ASP A 113 20.89 21.83 5.95
CA ASP A 113 22.35 21.61 5.90
C ASP A 113 23.01 22.39 4.75
N PHE A 114 22.38 22.39 3.56
CA PHE A 114 22.84 23.20 2.44
C PHE A 114 22.93 24.69 2.79
N VAL A 115 21.86 25.27 3.35
CA VAL A 115 21.84 26.70 3.72
C VAL A 115 22.91 27.03 4.77
N ARG A 116 23.13 26.11 5.72
CA ARG A 116 24.14 26.28 6.75
C ARG A 116 25.55 26.27 6.17
N LEU A 117 25.85 25.40 5.21
CA LEU A 117 27.17 25.22 4.64
C LEU A 117 27.48 26.21 3.49
N ALA A 118 26.49 26.61 2.73
CA ALA A 118 26.63 27.58 1.63
C ALA A 118 27.12 28.97 2.12
N GLY A 119 26.89 29.31 3.39
CA GLY A 119 27.32 30.58 3.99
C GLY A 119 28.72 30.58 4.61
N GLY A 120 29.48 29.45 4.58
CA GLY A 120 30.70 29.36 5.40
C GLY A 120 31.78 28.41 4.83
N ALA A 121 31.82 27.19 5.31
CA ALA A 121 32.96 26.27 5.09
C ALA A 121 33.02 25.59 3.69
N GLY A 122 32.00 25.81 2.82
CA GLY A 122 31.83 25.09 1.58
C GLY A 122 31.30 23.66 1.79
N ILE A 123 30.57 23.14 0.81
CA ILE A 123 29.99 21.79 0.85
C ILE A 123 30.97 20.82 0.22
N SER A 124 31.28 19.71 0.89
CA SER A 124 32.07 18.64 0.27
C SER A 124 31.35 18.05 -0.92
N SER A 125 32.05 17.56 -1.95
CA SER A 125 31.42 16.95 -3.13
C SER A 125 30.49 15.78 -2.76
N ARG A 126 30.81 15.01 -1.73
CA ARG A 126 29.93 13.93 -1.22
C ARG A 126 28.65 14.50 -0.58
N GLY A 127 28.82 15.54 0.25
CA GLY A 127 27.67 16.22 0.88
C GLY A 127 26.76 16.85 -0.19
N MET A 128 27.33 17.50 -1.20
CA MET A 128 26.56 18.11 -2.30
C MET A 128 25.75 17.06 -3.07
N ILE A 129 26.36 15.92 -3.42
CA ILE A 129 25.63 14.83 -4.10
C ILE A 129 24.47 14.33 -3.23
N ALA A 130 24.70 14.06 -1.94
CA ALA A 130 23.67 13.61 -1.04
C ALA A 130 22.54 14.65 -0.91
N THR A 131 22.89 15.91 -0.67
CA THR A 131 21.92 17.01 -0.57
C THR A 131 21.05 17.13 -1.82
N VAL A 132 21.67 17.14 -3.02
CA VAL A 132 20.96 17.28 -4.30
C VAL A 132 20.01 16.10 -4.52
N LEU A 133 20.46 14.87 -4.26
CA LEU A 133 19.61 13.69 -4.39
C LEU A 133 18.41 13.76 -3.44
N ASP A 134 18.63 14.18 -2.19
CA ASP A 134 17.55 14.26 -1.20
C ASP A 134 16.56 15.39 -1.52
N ILE A 135 17.03 16.53 -2.02
CA ILE A 135 16.20 17.65 -2.50
C ILE A 135 15.39 17.29 -3.76
N ILE A 136 15.77 16.26 -4.50
CA ILE A 136 14.94 15.71 -5.58
C ILE A 136 13.94 14.70 -5.05
N ILE A 137 14.43 13.67 -4.37
CA ILE A 137 13.61 12.51 -3.98
C ILE A 137 12.59 12.87 -2.89
N GLY A 138 13.01 13.64 -1.89
CA GLY A 138 12.16 14.02 -0.75
C GLY A 138 10.91 14.79 -1.18
N PRO A 139 11.02 15.91 -1.91
CA PRO A 139 9.86 16.69 -2.36
C PRO A 139 8.97 15.95 -3.38
N VAL A 140 9.54 15.11 -4.27
CA VAL A 140 8.76 14.23 -5.15
C VAL A 140 7.91 13.28 -4.32
N THR A 141 8.51 12.67 -3.31
CA THR A 141 7.82 11.75 -2.41
C THR A 141 6.76 12.47 -1.60
N PHE A 142 7.07 13.65 -1.06
CA PHE A 142 6.14 14.46 -0.29
C PHE A 142 4.87 14.77 -1.09
N SER A 143 5.02 15.42 -2.24
CA SER A 143 3.87 15.86 -3.04
C SER A 143 3.14 14.69 -3.70
N GLY A 144 3.86 13.71 -4.23
CA GLY A 144 3.29 12.50 -4.82
C GLY A 144 2.45 11.69 -3.81
N SER A 145 2.96 11.54 -2.58
CA SER A 145 2.24 10.82 -1.52
C SER A 145 1.01 11.58 -1.01
N LEU A 146 1.05 12.91 -0.96
CA LEU A 146 -0.15 13.70 -0.63
C LEU A 146 -1.25 13.54 -1.69
N ILE A 147 -0.88 13.55 -2.97
CA ILE A 147 -1.83 13.28 -4.05
C ILE A 147 -2.39 11.86 -3.96
N ALA A 148 -1.54 10.86 -3.72
CA ALA A 148 -1.97 9.47 -3.56
C ALA A 148 -2.95 9.32 -2.39
N ALA A 149 -2.65 9.90 -1.21
CA ALA A 149 -3.55 9.92 -0.07
C ALA A 149 -4.88 10.61 -0.41
N GLY A 150 -4.83 11.77 -1.07
CA GLY A 150 -6.02 12.53 -1.50
C GLY A 150 -6.91 11.77 -2.46
N LYS A 151 -6.31 11.00 -3.39
CA LYS A 151 -7.07 10.12 -4.32
C LYS A 151 -7.75 8.96 -3.60
N LEU A 152 -7.07 8.32 -2.66
CA LEU A 152 -7.65 7.23 -1.88
C LEU A 152 -8.73 7.72 -0.92
N GLN A 153 -8.59 8.92 -0.38
CA GLN A 153 -9.59 9.54 0.51
C GLN A 153 -10.80 10.09 -0.27
N GLY A 154 -10.68 10.22 -1.60
CA GLY A 154 -11.73 10.80 -2.44
C GLY A 154 -11.73 12.33 -2.51
N TRP A 155 -10.73 13.01 -1.92
CA TRP A 155 -10.54 14.48 -2.04
C TRP A 155 -10.08 14.86 -3.45
N VAL A 156 -9.33 13.98 -4.09
CA VAL A 156 -8.92 14.08 -5.48
C VAL A 156 -9.58 12.94 -6.25
N SER A 157 -10.00 13.17 -7.49
CA SER A 157 -10.61 12.13 -8.31
C SER A 157 -9.72 10.87 -8.39
N SER A 158 -10.30 9.70 -8.07
CA SER A 158 -9.61 8.41 -8.20
C SER A 158 -9.38 8.00 -9.66
N ARG A 159 -10.07 8.66 -10.61
CA ARG A 159 -9.83 8.46 -12.05
C ARG A 159 -8.52 9.13 -12.45
N PRO A 160 -7.84 8.65 -13.51
CA PRO A 160 -6.72 9.34 -14.10
C PRO A 160 -7.09 10.79 -14.46
N VAL A 161 -6.34 11.75 -13.90
CA VAL A 161 -6.50 13.17 -14.23
C VAL A 161 -5.41 13.56 -15.22
N VAL A 162 -5.78 13.68 -16.47
CA VAL A 162 -4.89 14.05 -17.58
C VAL A 162 -5.38 15.34 -18.20
N PHE A 163 -4.49 16.28 -18.45
CA PHE A 163 -4.77 17.54 -19.14
C PHE A 163 -3.89 17.69 -20.38
N PRO A 164 -4.34 18.46 -21.39
CA PRO A 164 -3.54 18.69 -22.59
C PRO A 164 -2.16 19.28 -22.22
N GLY A 165 -1.08 18.65 -22.70
CA GLY A 165 0.29 19.09 -22.38
C GLY A 165 0.87 18.55 -21.08
N ALA A 166 0.15 17.73 -20.30
CA ALA A 166 0.64 17.16 -19.04
C ALA A 166 2.02 16.50 -19.17
N ARG A 167 2.26 15.80 -20.28
CA ARG A 167 3.56 15.18 -20.58
C ARG A 167 4.68 16.20 -20.70
N LEU A 168 4.42 17.29 -21.44
CA LEU A 168 5.41 18.35 -21.62
C LEU A 168 5.73 19.04 -20.30
N VAL A 169 4.72 19.29 -19.47
CA VAL A 169 4.91 19.88 -18.13
C VAL A 169 5.76 18.95 -17.26
N THR A 170 5.44 17.66 -17.19
CA THR A 170 6.21 16.68 -16.40
C THR A 170 7.65 16.57 -16.91
N ALA A 171 7.85 16.50 -18.23
CA ALA A 171 9.18 16.45 -18.84
C ALA A 171 9.98 17.76 -18.58
N ALA A 172 9.32 18.92 -18.69
CA ALA A 172 9.95 20.20 -18.41
C ALA A 172 10.39 20.31 -16.95
N LEU A 173 9.54 19.89 -15.99
CA LEU A 173 9.89 19.86 -14.57
C LEU A 173 11.08 18.93 -14.30
N ALA A 174 11.12 17.75 -14.93
CA ALA A 174 12.26 16.84 -14.82
C ALA A 174 13.54 17.47 -15.37
N VAL A 175 13.50 18.07 -16.57
CA VAL A 175 14.66 18.72 -17.20
C VAL A 175 15.15 19.91 -16.37
N ILE A 176 14.23 20.75 -15.88
CA ILE A 176 14.57 21.89 -14.99
C ILE A 176 15.21 21.37 -13.70
N GLY A 177 14.61 20.37 -13.07
CA GLY A 177 15.12 19.78 -11.83
C GLY A 177 16.51 19.20 -12.01
N VAL A 178 16.74 18.39 -13.05
CA VAL A 178 18.03 17.78 -13.34
C VAL A 178 19.06 18.85 -13.75
N GLY A 179 18.70 19.77 -14.62
CA GLY A 179 19.61 20.84 -15.08
C GLY A 179 20.06 21.76 -13.93
N ALA A 180 19.12 22.19 -13.07
CA ALA A 180 19.42 22.98 -11.89
C ALA A 180 20.27 22.18 -10.87
N SER A 181 20.03 20.89 -10.74
CA SER A 181 20.84 19.99 -9.90
C SER A 181 22.27 19.86 -10.42
N CYS A 182 22.46 19.71 -11.73
CA CYS A 182 23.80 19.71 -12.34
C CYS A 182 24.55 21.02 -12.09
N TYR A 183 23.85 22.15 -12.07
CA TYR A 183 24.44 23.44 -11.73
C TYR A 183 24.96 23.51 -10.30
N LEU A 184 24.17 22.98 -9.33
CA LEU A 184 24.60 22.86 -7.93
C LEU A 184 25.82 21.91 -7.80
N LEU A 185 25.77 20.75 -8.48
CA LEU A 185 26.86 19.77 -8.48
C LEU A 185 28.16 20.31 -9.10
N ALA A 186 28.07 21.30 -9.97
CA ALA A 186 29.23 21.99 -10.52
C ALA A 186 29.93 22.94 -9.51
N GLY A 187 29.46 22.99 -8.26
CA GLY A 187 30.07 23.76 -7.18
C GLY A 187 29.51 25.18 -7.03
N HIS A 188 28.31 25.43 -7.54
CA HIS A 188 27.62 26.71 -7.38
C HIS A 188 26.63 26.66 -6.22
N ASP A 189 27.03 27.11 -5.05
CA ASP A 189 26.23 27.10 -3.82
C ASP A 189 25.14 28.20 -3.85
N SER A 190 24.09 27.99 -4.67
CA SER A 190 23.04 28.98 -4.94
C SER A 190 21.70 28.58 -4.28
N ILE A 191 21.28 29.30 -3.26
CA ILE A 191 19.97 29.11 -2.61
C ILE A 191 18.79 29.26 -3.59
N PRO A 192 18.74 30.25 -4.49
CA PRO A 192 17.67 30.33 -5.50
C PRO A 192 17.56 29.09 -6.38
N VAL A 193 18.70 28.49 -6.75
CA VAL A 193 18.71 27.25 -7.56
C VAL A 193 18.24 26.06 -6.73
N LEU A 194 18.59 25.98 -5.45
CA LEU A 194 18.05 24.97 -4.54
C LEU A 194 16.52 25.05 -4.45
N ILE A 195 15.98 26.27 -4.30
CA ILE A 195 14.53 26.48 -4.30
C ILE A 195 13.91 26.05 -5.64
N LEU A 196 14.56 26.37 -6.77
CA LEU A 196 14.09 25.94 -8.09
C LEU A 196 14.03 24.42 -8.21
N VAL A 197 15.08 23.68 -7.76
CA VAL A 197 15.08 22.21 -7.74
C VAL A 197 13.94 21.69 -6.89
N THR A 198 13.76 22.23 -5.68
CA THR A 198 12.68 21.83 -4.75
C THR A 198 11.31 22.05 -5.39
N CYS A 199 11.06 23.22 -5.97
CA CYS A 199 9.78 23.51 -6.63
C CYS A 199 9.53 22.61 -7.84
N ALA A 200 10.56 22.36 -8.66
CA ALA A 200 10.46 21.46 -9.80
C ALA A 200 10.16 20.02 -9.35
N ALA A 201 10.81 19.55 -8.27
CA ALA A 201 10.59 18.22 -7.69
C ALA A 201 9.17 18.08 -7.09
N LEU A 202 8.67 19.09 -6.37
CA LEU A 202 7.28 19.13 -5.89
C LEU A 202 6.28 19.06 -7.05
N GLY A 203 6.48 19.87 -8.07
CA GLY A 203 5.64 19.86 -9.27
C GLY A 203 5.68 18.52 -10.01
N PHE A 204 6.87 17.92 -10.12
CA PHE A 204 7.04 16.59 -10.73
C PHE A 204 6.28 15.51 -9.96
N GLY A 205 6.36 15.47 -8.62
CA GLY A 205 5.62 14.51 -7.78
C GLY A 205 4.11 14.60 -7.99
N VAL A 206 3.56 15.83 -8.08
CA VAL A 206 2.14 16.05 -8.40
C VAL A 206 1.80 15.53 -9.80
N THR A 207 2.52 15.98 -10.82
CA THR A 207 2.22 15.66 -12.22
C THR A 207 2.46 14.18 -12.56
N MET A 208 3.36 13.50 -11.85
CA MET A 208 3.59 12.06 -11.96
C MET A 208 2.42 11.25 -11.37
N THR A 209 1.86 11.68 -10.23
CA THR A 209 0.84 10.90 -9.50
C THR A 209 -0.58 11.18 -9.99
N MET A 210 -0.88 12.36 -10.50
CA MET A 210 -2.22 12.74 -10.97
C MET A 210 -2.78 11.85 -12.08
N PRO A 211 -2.01 11.40 -13.08
CA PRO A 211 -2.51 10.54 -14.16
C PRO A 211 -2.78 9.09 -13.72
N ILE A 212 -2.29 8.67 -12.55
CA ILE A 212 -2.39 7.28 -12.10
C ILE A 212 -3.77 7.02 -11.52
N GLY A 213 -4.42 5.93 -11.95
CA GLY A 213 -5.74 5.52 -11.47
C GLY A 213 -5.71 4.91 -10.05
N GLY A 214 -6.86 4.90 -9.38
CA GLY A 214 -7.00 4.34 -8.03
C GLY A 214 -6.63 2.86 -7.91
N ALA A 215 -6.80 2.09 -9.01
CA ALA A 215 -6.40 0.68 -9.08
C ALA A 215 -4.89 0.48 -8.89
N ASP A 216 -4.08 1.37 -9.49
CA ASP A 216 -2.62 1.28 -9.46
C ASP A 216 -2.01 1.98 -8.21
N MET A 217 -2.83 2.67 -7.40
CA MET A 217 -2.37 3.40 -6.21
C MET A 217 -1.59 2.53 -5.21
N PRO A 218 -1.94 1.28 -4.93
CA PRO A 218 -1.14 0.45 -4.03
C PRO A 218 0.32 0.29 -4.48
N VAL A 219 0.56 0.11 -5.79
CA VAL A 219 1.91 0.03 -6.37
C VAL A 219 2.64 1.37 -6.21
N VAL A 220 1.95 2.49 -6.46
CA VAL A 220 2.50 3.84 -6.32
C VAL A 220 2.87 4.14 -4.87
N ILE A 221 2.03 3.78 -3.91
CA ILE A 221 2.32 3.97 -2.48
C ILE A 221 3.54 3.16 -2.06
N ALA A 222 3.68 1.91 -2.51
CA ALA A 222 4.85 1.08 -2.25
C ALA A 222 6.13 1.70 -2.85
N LEU A 223 6.04 2.24 -4.06
CA LEU A 223 7.14 2.93 -4.73
C LEU A 223 7.55 4.22 -3.99
N LEU A 224 6.56 5.04 -3.61
CA LEU A 224 6.82 6.25 -2.84
C LEU A 224 7.37 5.94 -1.44
N ASN A 225 6.96 4.83 -0.82
CA ASN A 225 7.57 4.33 0.40
C ASN A 225 9.05 3.96 0.20
N SER A 226 9.38 3.32 -0.92
CA SER A 226 10.78 3.05 -1.28
C SER A 226 11.56 4.35 -1.43
N PHE A 227 11.02 5.35 -2.12
CA PHE A 227 11.63 6.66 -2.27
C PHE A 227 11.82 7.38 -0.93
N THR A 228 10.82 7.29 -0.02
CA THR A 228 10.95 7.80 1.36
C THR A 228 12.13 7.14 2.08
N GLY A 229 12.24 5.81 1.99
CA GLY A 229 13.36 5.08 2.59
C GLY A 229 14.72 5.53 2.04
N ILE A 230 14.83 5.69 0.72
CA ILE A 230 16.04 6.18 0.06
C ILE A 230 16.36 7.62 0.51
N ALA A 231 15.38 8.53 0.55
CA ALA A 231 15.57 9.90 1.02
C ALA A 231 16.07 9.91 2.48
N VAL A 232 15.45 9.14 3.37
CA VAL A 232 15.90 9.03 4.78
C VAL A 232 17.32 8.46 4.89
N ALA A 233 17.70 7.48 4.05
CA ALA A 233 19.07 6.97 4.02
C ALA A 233 20.07 8.05 3.57
N ILE A 234 19.71 8.82 2.54
CA ILE A 234 20.53 9.93 2.03
C ILE A 234 20.64 11.05 3.06
N ALA A 235 19.53 11.44 3.72
CA ALA A 235 19.56 12.38 4.84
C ALA A 235 20.50 11.89 5.97
N GLY A 236 20.52 10.57 6.22
CA GLY A 236 21.48 9.95 7.15
C GLY A 236 22.94 10.18 6.75
N PHE A 237 23.25 10.17 5.45
CA PHE A 237 24.61 10.54 4.95
C PHE A 237 24.90 12.03 5.11
N VAL A 238 23.89 12.90 4.96
CA VAL A 238 24.04 14.34 5.14
C VAL A 238 24.41 14.69 6.57
N ILE A 239 23.77 14.03 7.56
CA ILE A 239 23.99 14.32 8.99
C ILE A 239 24.87 13.29 9.70
N ASP A 240 25.54 12.39 8.96
CA ASP A 240 26.40 11.32 9.46
C ASP A 240 25.75 10.43 10.53
N ASN A 241 24.50 10.00 10.27
CA ASN A 241 23.73 9.16 11.18
C ASN A 241 23.53 7.75 10.63
N GLY A 242 24.30 6.78 11.17
CA GLY A 242 24.28 5.39 10.73
C GLY A 242 22.92 4.69 10.91
N ALA A 243 22.13 5.04 11.91
CA ALA A 243 20.81 4.43 12.13
C ALA A 243 19.82 4.85 11.02
N LEU A 244 19.85 6.12 10.58
CA LEU A 244 19.04 6.60 9.45
C LEU A 244 19.48 5.96 8.13
N ILE A 245 20.82 5.82 7.91
CA ILE A 245 21.34 5.17 6.71
C ILE A 245 20.80 3.74 6.61
N ILE A 246 20.99 2.94 7.66
CA ILE A 246 20.59 1.52 7.67
C ILE A 246 19.06 1.39 7.62
N GLY A 247 18.35 2.10 8.50
CA GLY A 247 16.89 2.05 8.55
C GLY A 247 16.26 2.51 7.23
N GLY A 248 16.74 3.61 6.67
CA GLY A 248 16.29 4.13 5.38
C GLY A 248 16.58 3.17 4.22
N ALA A 249 17.78 2.59 4.17
CA ALA A 249 18.15 1.61 3.14
C ALA A 249 17.27 0.35 3.21
N LEU A 250 16.97 -0.15 4.41
CA LEU A 250 16.09 -1.30 4.62
C LEU A 250 14.66 -1.01 4.11
N VAL A 251 14.11 0.15 4.48
CA VAL A 251 12.76 0.56 4.02
C VAL A 251 12.77 0.79 2.51
N GLY A 252 13.80 1.43 1.98
CA GLY A 252 13.96 1.65 0.54
C GLY A 252 14.00 0.34 -0.24
N ALA A 253 14.80 -0.62 0.20
CA ALA A 253 14.91 -1.93 -0.44
C ALA A 253 13.60 -2.73 -0.32
N SER A 254 13.01 -2.82 0.87
CA SER A 254 11.76 -3.57 1.07
C SER A 254 10.58 -2.96 0.31
N GLY A 255 10.47 -1.64 0.28
CA GLY A 255 9.47 -0.94 -0.53
C GLY A 255 9.66 -1.17 -2.03
N GLY A 256 10.91 -1.19 -2.51
CA GLY A 256 11.24 -1.51 -3.91
C GLY A 256 10.85 -2.94 -4.29
N ILE A 257 11.20 -3.93 -3.48
CA ILE A 257 10.82 -5.33 -3.68
C ILE A 257 9.29 -5.46 -3.69
N LEU A 258 8.61 -4.85 -2.74
CA LEU A 258 7.15 -4.88 -2.66
C LEU A 258 6.51 -4.26 -3.90
N THR A 259 7.06 -3.16 -4.42
CA THR A 259 6.60 -2.51 -5.66
C THR A 259 6.69 -3.47 -6.86
N VAL A 260 7.81 -4.21 -6.99
CA VAL A 260 7.99 -5.20 -8.06
C VAL A 260 6.96 -6.32 -7.93
N LEU A 261 6.83 -6.91 -6.74
CA LEU A 261 5.89 -8.02 -6.51
C LEU A 261 4.44 -7.61 -6.78
N MET A 262 4.05 -6.40 -6.36
CA MET A 262 2.70 -5.90 -6.62
C MET A 262 2.45 -5.62 -8.09
N ALA A 263 3.42 -5.02 -8.79
CA ALA A 263 3.31 -4.78 -10.22
C ALA A 263 3.17 -6.12 -10.99
N GLN A 264 3.94 -7.13 -10.61
CA GLN A 264 3.84 -8.49 -11.18
C GLN A 264 2.47 -9.13 -10.88
N ALA A 265 1.97 -9.04 -9.65
CA ALA A 265 0.66 -9.57 -9.26
C ALA A 265 -0.51 -8.90 -10.00
N MET A 266 -0.30 -7.68 -10.50
CA MET A 266 -1.27 -6.94 -11.33
C MET A 266 -1.00 -7.11 -12.84
N ASN A 267 0.02 -7.87 -13.23
CA ASN A 267 0.52 -7.96 -14.62
C ASN A 267 0.81 -6.58 -15.24
N ARG A 268 1.37 -5.67 -14.47
CA ARG A 268 1.73 -4.31 -14.89
C ARG A 268 3.24 -4.12 -14.80
N SER A 269 3.82 -3.40 -15.75
CA SER A 269 5.20 -2.92 -15.57
C SER A 269 5.21 -1.69 -14.67
N ILE A 270 6.23 -1.54 -13.82
CA ILE A 270 6.39 -0.37 -12.95
C ILE A 270 6.41 0.92 -13.78
N LEU A 271 7.15 0.90 -14.89
CA LEU A 271 7.16 2.03 -15.84
C LEU A 271 5.76 2.29 -16.42
N GLY A 272 4.99 1.24 -16.75
CA GLY A 272 3.62 1.37 -17.22
C GLY A 272 2.71 2.02 -16.18
N VAL A 273 2.86 1.68 -14.90
CA VAL A 273 2.13 2.31 -13.80
C VAL A 273 2.55 3.76 -13.62
N MET A 274 3.85 4.07 -13.57
CA MET A 274 4.37 5.43 -13.43
C MET A 274 4.02 6.32 -14.64
N MET A 275 4.02 5.74 -15.82
CA MET A 275 3.63 6.41 -17.06
C MET A 275 2.12 6.30 -17.34
N GLY A 276 1.36 5.77 -16.40
CA GLY A 276 -0.04 5.32 -16.46
C GLY A 276 -1.08 6.32 -16.92
N GLY A 277 -0.95 7.01 -17.79
CA GLY A 277 -1.69 7.91 -18.64
C GLY A 277 -0.92 8.19 -19.91
N PHE A 278 0.27 7.64 -20.07
CA PHE A 278 1.21 8.03 -21.12
C PHE A 278 1.34 7.03 -22.26
N GLY A 279 0.70 5.88 -22.28
CA GLY A 279 1.08 4.95 -23.32
C GLY A 279 0.13 3.82 -23.69
N THR A 280 -0.86 3.56 -22.95
CA THR A 280 -1.93 2.68 -23.43
C THR A 280 -2.98 3.51 -24.11
N GLY A 281 -2.80 3.73 -25.40
CA GLY A 281 -3.82 4.23 -26.31
C GLY A 281 -4.96 3.23 -26.52
N ASP A 282 -5.33 2.50 -25.47
CA ASP A 282 -6.47 1.62 -25.38
C ASP A 282 -7.45 2.08 -24.30
N SER A 283 -7.65 3.39 -24.20
CA SER A 283 -8.90 3.95 -23.73
C SER A 283 -9.83 4.16 -24.94
N GLY A 284 -9.96 3.14 -25.75
CA GLY A 284 -11.25 2.93 -26.39
C GLY A 284 -12.29 2.80 -25.27
N PRO A 285 -13.51 3.30 -25.42
CA PRO A 285 -14.56 2.96 -24.47
C PRO A 285 -14.49 1.45 -24.32
N ALA A 286 -14.26 0.97 -23.06
CA ALA A 286 -14.37 -0.44 -22.78
C ALA A 286 -15.70 -0.82 -23.43
N ALA A 287 -15.63 -1.60 -24.51
CA ALA A 287 -16.83 -2.16 -25.09
C ALA A 287 -17.35 -3.05 -23.96
N GLY A 288 -18.20 -2.46 -23.12
CA GLY A 288 -19.03 -3.23 -22.25
C GLY A 288 -19.60 -4.27 -23.17
N LEU A 289 -19.41 -5.52 -22.87
CA LEU A 289 -20.27 -6.54 -23.39
C LEU A 289 -21.65 -6.08 -22.92
N ALA A 290 -22.27 -5.23 -23.71
CA ALA A 290 -23.71 -5.03 -23.63
C ALA A 290 -24.23 -6.46 -23.55
N ALA A 291 -24.84 -6.82 -22.43
CA ALA A 291 -25.44 -8.12 -22.26
C ALA A 291 -26.21 -8.42 -23.53
N GLY A 292 -25.64 -9.28 -24.37
CA GLY A 292 -26.32 -9.67 -25.63
C GLY A 292 -27.67 -10.23 -25.23
N PRO A 293 -28.73 -10.09 -26.03
CA PRO A 293 -30.02 -10.63 -25.72
C PRO A 293 -29.87 -12.13 -25.47
N GLY A 294 -29.94 -12.56 -24.18
CA GLY A 294 -29.83 -13.96 -23.78
C GLY A 294 -28.90 -14.25 -22.56
N VAL A 295 -28.16 -13.29 -22.05
CA VAL A 295 -27.34 -13.47 -20.84
C VAL A 295 -28.22 -13.22 -19.62
N SER A 296 -28.70 -14.28 -18.96
CA SER A 296 -29.45 -14.18 -17.71
C SER A 296 -28.54 -14.27 -16.49
N ILE A 297 -28.66 -13.29 -15.61
CA ILE A 297 -28.02 -13.32 -14.29
C ILE A 297 -28.94 -14.13 -13.36
N ARG A 298 -28.44 -15.16 -12.73
CA ARG A 298 -29.18 -15.95 -11.75
C ARG A 298 -29.10 -15.26 -10.39
N SER A 299 -30.17 -14.56 -9.99
CA SER A 299 -30.30 -14.06 -8.63
C SER A 299 -30.75 -15.19 -7.70
N ILE A 300 -30.14 -15.25 -6.49
CA ILE A 300 -30.50 -16.20 -5.44
C ILE A 300 -30.84 -15.45 -4.17
N SER A 301 -31.58 -16.12 -3.26
CA SER A 301 -31.88 -15.61 -1.93
C SER A 301 -30.81 -16.02 -0.90
N ALA A 302 -30.89 -15.49 0.33
CA ALA A 302 -30.04 -15.93 1.43
C ALA A 302 -30.29 -17.39 1.80
N GLU A 303 -31.55 -17.85 1.70
CA GLU A 303 -31.94 -19.25 1.97
C GLU A 303 -31.33 -20.19 0.92
N ASP A 304 -31.38 -19.82 -0.39
CA ASP A 304 -30.78 -20.60 -1.44
C ASP A 304 -29.26 -20.73 -1.26
N ALA A 305 -28.60 -19.63 -0.84
CA ALA A 305 -27.18 -19.63 -0.52
C ALA A 305 -26.88 -20.50 0.70
N ALA A 306 -27.69 -20.40 1.76
CA ALA A 306 -27.55 -21.17 2.99
C ALA A 306 -27.70 -22.68 2.74
N ILE A 307 -28.66 -23.09 1.91
CA ILE A 307 -28.83 -24.51 1.54
C ILE A 307 -27.57 -25.04 0.85
N GLN A 308 -27.04 -24.32 -0.13
CA GLN A 308 -25.84 -24.74 -0.84
C GLN A 308 -24.63 -24.85 0.11
N LEU A 309 -24.48 -23.93 1.07
CA LEU A 309 -23.38 -23.91 2.03
C LEU A 309 -23.53 -25.00 3.10
N ALA A 310 -24.73 -25.22 3.61
CA ALA A 310 -25.01 -26.20 4.66
C ALA A 310 -24.78 -27.65 4.21
N TYR A 311 -25.00 -27.94 2.93
CA TYR A 311 -24.77 -29.29 2.35
C TYR A 311 -23.42 -29.45 1.65
N ALA A 312 -22.57 -28.43 1.64
CA ALA A 312 -21.22 -28.51 1.08
C ALA A 312 -20.27 -29.25 2.04
N SER A 313 -19.42 -30.10 1.49
CA SER A 313 -18.32 -30.73 2.24
C SER A 313 -17.04 -29.89 2.19
N LYS A 314 -16.89 -29.05 1.15
CA LYS A 314 -15.74 -28.15 0.98
C LYS A 314 -16.20 -26.79 0.48
N VAL A 315 -15.90 -25.75 1.26
CA VAL A 315 -16.22 -24.35 0.95
C VAL A 315 -14.95 -23.52 0.86
N VAL A 316 -14.81 -22.74 -0.21
CA VAL A 316 -13.72 -21.76 -0.36
C VAL A 316 -14.31 -20.36 -0.35
N ILE A 317 -13.97 -19.57 0.67
CA ILE A 317 -14.40 -18.17 0.78
C ILE A 317 -13.38 -17.27 0.12
N VAL A 318 -13.84 -16.38 -0.77
CA VAL A 318 -13.00 -15.46 -1.55
C VAL A 318 -13.29 -14.03 -1.11
N PRO A 319 -12.50 -13.49 -0.16
CA PRO A 319 -12.71 -12.14 0.32
C PRO A 319 -12.16 -11.10 -0.67
N GLY A 320 -12.90 -10.03 -0.88
CA GLY A 320 -12.49 -8.88 -1.69
C GLY A 320 -12.63 -7.57 -0.96
N TYR A 321 -12.40 -6.46 -1.67
CA TYR A 321 -12.51 -5.13 -1.08
C TYR A 321 -13.92 -4.81 -0.55
N GLY A 322 -14.96 -5.37 -1.15
CA GLY A 322 -16.34 -5.19 -0.68
C GLY A 322 -16.57 -5.72 0.74
N LEU A 323 -15.91 -6.83 1.12
CA LEU A 323 -15.91 -7.34 2.49
C LEU A 323 -15.26 -6.32 3.44
N ALA A 324 -14.09 -5.80 3.06
CA ALA A 324 -13.37 -4.80 3.86
C ALA A 324 -14.17 -3.50 4.00
N ALA A 325 -14.77 -3.02 2.91
CA ALA A 325 -15.55 -1.78 2.89
C ALA A 325 -16.82 -1.86 3.76
N ALA A 326 -17.44 -3.03 3.82
CA ALA A 326 -18.58 -3.30 4.68
C ALA A 326 -18.18 -3.64 6.13
N GLN A 327 -16.88 -3.81 6.43
CA GLN A 327 -16.37 -4.29 7.73
C GLN A 327 -17.00 -5.63 8.14
N ALA A 328 -17.13 -6.55 7.19
CA ALA A 328 -17.84 -7.83 7.31
C ALA A 328 -16.89 -9.01 7.65
N GLN A 329 -15.68 -8.74 8.12
CA GLN A 329 -14.69 -9.76 8.45
C GLN A 329 -15.11 -10.66 9.60
N HIS A 330 -15.86 -10.13 10.57
CA HIS A 330 -16.35 -10.90 11.71
C HIS A 330 -17.47 -11.83 11.30
N GLU A 331 -18.40 -11.39 10.47
CA GLU A 331 -19.48 -12.20 9.91
C GLU A 331 -18.91 -13.30 8.99
N ALA A 332 -17.85 -12.99 8.21
CA ALA A 332 -17.17 -14.01 7.40
C ALA A 332 -16.49 -15.08 8.26
N ALA A 333 -15.85 -14.68 9.36
CA ALA A 333 -15.25 -15.59 10.32
C ALA A 333 -16.30 -16.45 11.05
N GLU A 334 -17.44 -15.84 11.46
CA GLU A 334 -18.54 -16.55 12.09
C GLU A 334 -19.14 -17.60 11.13
N LEU A 335 -19.38 -17.23 9.87
CA LEU A 335 -19.86 -18.19 8.86
C LEU A 335 -18.86 -19.33 8.67
N ALA A 336 -17.57 -19.03 8.56
CA ALA A 336 -16.54 -20.05 8.40
C ALA A 336 -16.46 -21.00 9.60
N ALA A 337 -16.58 -20.49 10.82
CA ALA A 337 -16.61 -21.30 12.03
C ALA A 337 -17.84 -22.21 12.07
N LEU A 338 -19.02 -21.67 11.73
CA LEU A 338 -20.27 -22.43 11.69
C LEU A 338 -20.23 -23.56 10.65
N LEU A 339 -19.73 -23.27 9.44
CA LEU A 339 -19.57 -24.29 8.40
C LEU A 339 -18.46 -25.29 8.72
N GLY A 340 -17.43 -24.86 9.45
CA GLY A 340 -16.28 -25.68 9.85
C GLY A 340 -16.64 -26.86 10.78
N GLU A 341 -17.83 -26.87 11.37
CA GLU A 341 -18.32 -28.00 12.19
C GLU A 341 -18.58 -29.25 11.34
N HIS A 342 -18.85 -29.11 10.06
CA HIS A 342 -19.22 -30.23 9.17
C HIS A 342 -18.57 -30.17 7.78
N ALA A 343 -17.88 -29.09 7.42
CA ALA A 343 -17.22 -28.90 6.15
C ALA A 343 -15.78 -28.44 6.32
N THR A 344 -14.93 -28.66 5.31
CA THR A 344 -13.62 -28.03 5.23
C THR A 344 -13.78 -26.61 4.67
N VAL A 345 -13.43 -25.60 5.45
CA VAL A 345 -13.53 -24.20 5.04
C VAL A 345 -12.14 -23.59 4.91
N SER A 346 -11.89 -22.87 3.83
CA SER A 346 -10.65 -22.12 3.63
C SER A 346 -10.94 -20.76 3.00
N PHE A 347 -10.03 -19.79 3.21
CA PHE A 347 -10.09 -18.48 2.60
C PHE A 347 -9.04 -18.40 1.49
N ALA A 348 -9.47 -18.13 0.26
CA ALA A 348 -8.57 -17.93 -0.88
C ALA A 348 -8.28 -16.43 -1.02
N ILE A 349 -7.03 -16.05 -0.77
CA ILE A 349 -6.61 -14.65 -0.73
C ILE A 349 -5.79 -14.33 -1.96
N HIS A 350 -6.26 -13.34 -2.72
CA HIS A 350 -5.49 -12.79 -3.83
C HIS A 350 -4.51 -11.72 -3.33
N PRO A 351 -3.24 -11.70 -3.79
CA PRO A 351 -2.21 -10.76 -3.30
C PRO A 351 -2.59 -9.28 -3.39
N VAL A 352 -3.40 -8.91 -4.40
CA VAL A 352 -3.86 -7.53 -4.61
C VAL A 352 -5.32 -7.30 -4.23
N ALA A 353 -5.97 -8.27 -3.56
CA ALA A 353 -7.31 -8.05 -3.03
C ALA A 353 -7.30 -6.98 -1.95
N GLY A 354 -8.12 -5.95 -2.10
CA GLY A 354 -8.17 -4.83 -1.17
C GLY A 354 -7.51 -3.56 -1.70
N ARG A 355 -6.81 -2.83 -0.82
CA ARG A 355 -6.14 -1.55 -1.12
C ARG A 355 -4.67 -1.51 -0.75
N MET A 356 -4.14 -2.57 -0.17
CA MET A 356 -2.73 -2.73 0.20
C MET A 356 -2.37 -4.22 0.20
N PRO A 357 -1.08 -4.59 0.06
CA PRO A 357 -0.64 -5.97 0.22
C PRO A 357 -1.05 -6.55 1.57
N GLY A 358 -1.54 -7.79 1.56
CA GLY A 358 -1.96 -8.46 2.78
C GLY A 358 -3.22 -7.89 3.45
N HIS A 359 -3.96 -6.99 2.77
CA HIS A 359 -5.15 -6.35 3.35
C HIS A 359 -6.15 -7.38 3.88
N MET A 360 -6.46 -8.42 3.10
CA MET A 360 -7.39 -9.46 3.51
C MET A 360 -6.85 -10.31 4.64
N ASN A 361 -5.55 -10.63 4.62
CA ASN A 361 -4.89 -11.39 5.70
C ASN A 361 -5.02 -10.67 7.05
N VAL A 362 -4.77 -9.35 7.06
CA VAL A 362 -4.85 -8.54 8.29
C VAL A 362 -6.29 -8.45 8.80
N LEU A 363 -7.27 -8.23 7.90
CA LEU A 363 -8.69 -8.15 8.28
C LEU A 363 -9.20 -9.47 8.85
N LEU A 364 -8.88 -10.59 8.22
CA LEU A 364 -9.30 -11.92 8.70
C LEU A 364 -8.58 -12.32 9.98
N ALA A 365 -7.30 -11.92 10.14
CA ALA A 365 -6.57 -12.10 11.40
C ALA A 365 -7.17 -11.26 12.55
N GLU A 366 -7.69 -10.05 12.25
CA GLU A 366 -8.44 -9.23 13.22
C GLU A 366 -9.71 -9.94 13.68
N ALA A 367 -10.37 -10.66 12.78
CA ALA A 367 -11.55 -11.50 13.08
C ALA A 367 -11.20 -12.85 13.70
N ASN A 368 -9.93 -13.10 14.05
CA ASN A 368 -9.41 -14.34 14.64
C ASN A 368 -9.54 -15.59 13.75
N VAL A 369 -9.56 -15.42 12.42
CA VAL A 369 -9.48 -16.57 11.52
C VAL A 369 -8.08 -17.20 11.66
N PRO A 370 -7.97 -18.55 11.82
CA PRO A 370 -6.69 -19.23 11.89
C PRO A 370 -5.85 -18.99 10.63
N TYR A 371 -4.53 -18.80 10.80
CA TYR A 371 -3.65 -18.57 9.66
C TYR A 371 -3.55 -19.77 8.72
N GLU A 372 -3.77 -20.97 9.20
CA GLU A 372 -3.82 -22.22 8.42
C GLU A 372 -4.97 -22.26 7.41
N ASP A 373 -6.05 -21.53 7.68
CA ASP A 373 -7.21 -21.41 6.80
C ASP A 373 -7.03 -20.30 5.76
N LEU A 374 -6.03 -19.42 5.94
CA LEU A 374 -5.71 -18.34 5.02
C LEU A 374 -4.74 -18.84 3.95
N LYS A 375 -5.26 -19.14 2.75
CA LYS A 375 -4.48 -19.68 1.65
C LYS A 375 -4.21 -18.60 0.61
N GLU A 376 -2.94 -18.44 0.27
CA GLU A 376 -2.55 -17.59 -0.85
C GLU A 376 -2.98 -18.21 -2.17
N MET A 377 -3.05 -17.41 -3.22
CA MET A 377 -3.59 -17.77 -4.53
C MET A 377 -3.01 -19.06 -5.09
N ASP A 378 -1.68 -19.27 -4.99
CA ASP A 378 -0.99 -20.44 -5.53
C ASP A 378 -1.39 -21.74 -4.80
N ALA A 379 -1.68 -21.64 -3.48
CA ALA A 379 -2.16 -22.75 -2.68
C ALA A 379 -3.68 -22.93 -2.80
N ALA A 380 -4.44 -21.85 -3.03
CA ALA A 380 -5.89 -21.88 -3.13
C ALA A 380 -6.39 -22.35 -4.51
N ASN A 381 -5.72 -21.95 -5.60
CA ASN A 381 -6.17 -22.27 -6.95
C ASN A 381 -6.34 -23.77 -7.23
N PRO A 382 -5.46 -24.67 -6.75
CA PRO A 382 -5.66 -26.12 -6.90
C PRO A 382 -6.88 -26.68 -6.13
N GLU A 383 -7.44 -25.93 -5.20
CA GLU A 383 -8.58 -26.37 -4.39
C GLU A 383 -9.94 -26.14 -5.06
N PHE A 384 -10.07 -25.12 -5.92
CA PHE A 384 -11.35 -24.78 -6.54
C PHE A 384 -11.99 -25.95 -7.32
N PRO A 385 -11.25 -26.76 -8.10
CA PRO A 385 -11.87 -27.90 -8.80
C PRO A 385 -12.52 -28.95 -7.88
N THR A 386 -12.11 -28.99 -6.60
CA THR A 386 -12.63 -29.91 -5.58
C THR A 386 -13.61 -29.24 -4.62
N ALA A 387 -13.78 -27.93 -4.72
CA ALA A 387 -14.70 -27.16 -3.88
C ALA A 387 -16.15 -27.38 -4.36
N ASP A 388 -17.03 -27.69 -3.41
CA ASP A 388 -18.46 -27.77 -3.68
C ASP A 388 -19.04 -26.39 -3.90
N VAL A 389 -18.64 -25.42 -3.05
CA VAL A 389 -19.08 -24.03 -3.13
C VAL A 389 -17.89 -23.07 -3.01
N ALA A 390 -17.78 -22.11 -3.93
CA ALA A 390 -16.95 -20.94 -3.79
C ALA A 390 -17.82 -19.73 -3.45
N LEU A 391 -17.60 -19.13 -2.27
CA LEU A 391 -18.34 -17.97 -1.79
C LEU A 391 -17.49 -16.70 -2.00
N VAL A 392 -17.85 -15.90 -2.97
CA VAL A 392 -17.16 -14.63 -3.31
C VAL A 392 -17.82 -13.48 -2.55
N VAL A 393 -17.07 -12.79 -1.70
CA VAL A 393 -17.59 -11.70 -0.89
C VAL A 393 -16.89 -10.39 -1.26
N GLY A 394 -17.53 -9.62 -2.13
CA GLY A 394 -17.04 -8.29 -2.53
C GLY A 394 -15.74 -8.29 -3.34
N ALA A 395 -15.37 -9.40 -3.99
CA ALA A 395 -14.30 -9.46 -5.00
C ALA A 395 -14.88 -9.24 -6.40
N ASN A 396 -14.06 -8.73 -7.33
CA ASN A 396 -14.44 -8.53 -8.73
C ASN A 396 -13.29 -8.92 -9.68
N ASP A 397 -12.41 -8.00 -10.05
CA ASP A 397 -11.38 -8.20 -11.08
C ASP A 397 -10.49 -9.42 -10.81
N VAL A 398 -10.17 -9.69 -9.54
CA VAL A 398 -9.34 -10.81 -9.09
C VAL A 398 -9.97 -12.20 -9.28
N THR A 399 -11.24 -12.26 -9.67
CA THR A 399 -11.98 -13.49 -9.96
C THR A 399 -12.51 -13.53 -11.39
N ASN A 400 -12.11 -12.58 -12.24
CA ASN A 400 -12.65 -12.43 -13.58
C ASN A 400 -11.96 -13.36 -14.60
N PRO A 401 -12.65 -14.36 -15.16
CA PRO A 401 -12.06 -15.28 -16.16
C PRO A 401 -11.56 -14.58 -17.43
N ALA A 402 -12.07 -13.37 -17.73
CA ALA A 402 -11.58 -12.55 -18.84
C ALA A 402 -10.06 -12.29 -18.79
N ALA A 403 -9.45 -12.36 -17.61
CA ALA A 403 -8.00 -12.21 -17.44
C ALA A 403 -7.17 -13.24 -18.25
N ARG A 404 -7.76 -14.40 -18.57
CA ARG A 404 -7.10 -15.44 -19.35
C ARG A 404 -7.09 -15.14 -20.86
N ARG A 405 -7.81 -14.11 -21.31
CA ARG A 405 -7.89 -13.72 -22.72
C ARG A 405 -7.13 -12.42 -22.97
N PRO A 406 -6.47 -12.30 -24.15
CA PRO A 406 -5.81 -11.06 -24.53
C PRO A 406 -6.81 -9.95 -24.89
N GLY A 407 -6.39 -8.69 -24.84
CA GLY A 407 -7.13 -7.56 -25.40
C GLY A 407 -8.13 -6.89 -24.46
N ASN A 408 -8.04 -7.14 -23.14
CA ASN A 408 -8.84 -6.45 -22.13
C ASN A 408 -7.97 -5.92 -20.97
N PRO A 409 -8.47 -4.99 -20.14
CA PRO A 409 -7.69 -4.36 -19.07
C PRO A 409 -7.13 -5.31 -18.01
N VAL A 410 -7.70 -6.50 -17.82
CA VAL A 410 -7.22 -7.50 -16.86
C VAL A 410 -6.40 -8.61 -17.51
N SER A 411 -6.15 -8.56 -18.82
CA SER A 411 -5.43 -9.60 -19.56
C SER A 411 -4.10 -9.93 -18.91
N GLY A 412 -3.87 -11.24 -18.68
CA GLY A 412 -2.63 -11.78 -18.09
C GLY A 412 -2.51 -11.54 -16.57
N MET A 413 -3.46 -10.90 -15.92
CA MET A 413 -3.50 -10.81 -14.46
C MET A 413 -3.74 -12.22 -13.88
N PRO A 414 -2.92 -12.69 -12.94
CA PRO A 414 -3.23 -13.90 -12.18
C PRO A 414 -4.58 -13.70 -11.47
N ILE A 415 -5.42 -14.73 -11.45
CA ILE A 415 -6.74 -14.67 -10.80
C ILE A 415 -6.96 -15.90 -9.91
N LEU A 416 -7.90 -15.79 -9.00
CA LEU A 416 -8.47 -16.92 -8.29
C LEU A 416 -9.43 -17.67 -9.24
N ASN A 417 -9.20 -18.96 -9.43
CA ASN A 417 -9.94 -19.82 -10.38
C ASN A 417 -11.32 -20.22 -9.85
N VAL A 418 -12.09 -19.26 -9.37
CA VAL A 418 -13.41 -19.46 -8.74
C VAL A 418 -14.37 -20.17 -9.69
N ASP A 419 -14.25 -19.91 -10.99
CA ASP A 419 -15.04 -20.53 -12.05
C ASP A 419 -14.82 -22.04 -12.17
N GLN A 420 -13.84 -22.63 -11.49
CA GLN A 420 -13.61 -24.06 -11.47
C GLN A 420 -14.38 -24.79 -10.35
N ALA A 421 -14.94 -24.07 -9.36
CA ALA A 421 -15.77 -24.67 -8.34
C ALA A 421 -17.07 -25.25 -8.91
N ARG A 422 -17.69 -26.20 -8.21
CA ARG A 422 -18.96 -26.81 -8.65
C ARG A 422 -20.12 -25.82 -8.65
N SER A 423 -20.20 -24.97 -7.61
CA SER A 423 -21.14 -23.89 -7.50
C SER A 423 -20.43 -22.61 -7.01
N VAL A 424 -20.90 -21.47 -7.47
CA VAL A 424 -20.36 -20.17 -7.08
C VAL A 424 -21.47 -19.31 -6.54
N ILE A 425 -21.25 -18.71 -5.38
CA ILE A 425 -22.12 -17.71 -4.78
C ILE A 425 -21.36 -16.40 -4.72
N VAL A 426 -21.95 -15.32 -5.25
CA VAL A 426 -21.32 -14.00 -5.23
C VAL A 426 -22.21 -13.04 -4.45
N ILE A 427 -21.70 -12.50 -3.35
CA ILE A 427 -22.32 -11.43 -2.59
C ILE A 427 -21.81 -10.10 -3.10
N LYS A 428 -22.70 -9.28 -3.65
CA LYS A 428 -22.38 -7.97 -4.22
C LYS A 428 -23.58 -7.04 -4.16
N ARG A 429 -23.36 -5.74 -3.90
CA ARG A 429 -24.45 -4.75 -3.81
C ARG A 429 -25.15 -4.47 -5.15
N SER A 430 -24.42 -4.57 -6.24
CA SER A 430 -24.94 -4.27 -7.60
C SER A 430 -23.98 -4.81 -8.67
N MET A 431 -24.39 -4.76 -9.93
CA MET A 431 -23.58 -5.15 -11.09
C MET A 431 -22.49 -4.13 -11.47
N GLY A 432 -22.20 -3.14 -10.62
CA GLY A 432 -21.12 -2.16 -10.87
C GLY A 432 -19.78 -2.82 -11.16
N HIS A 433 -18.99 -2.22 -12.05
CA HIS A 433 -17.66 -2.70 -12.45
C HIS A 433 -16.65 -2.60 -11.31
N GLY A 434 -15.57 -3.40 -11.41
CA GLY A 434 -14.36 -3.27 -10.57
C GLY A 434 -13.48 -2.10 -11.02
N TYR A 435 -12.24 -2.09 -10.55
CA TYR A 435 -11.26 -1.07 -10.93
C TYR A 435 -10.86 -1.13 -12.41
N ALA A 436 -10.94 -2.32 -13.02
CA ALA A 436 -10.64 -2.51 -14.43
C ALA A 436 -11.69 -1.92 -15.37
N GLY A 437 -12.88 -1.57 -14.84
CA GLY A 437 -13.97 -0.94 -15.60
C GLY A 437 -14.65 -1.86 -16.61
N ILE A 438 -14.49 -3.18 -16.47
CA ILE A 438 -15.10 -4.19 -17.34
C ILE A 438 -16.07 -5.09 -16.56
N ASP A 439 -16.95 -5.75 -17.30
CA ASP A 439 -17.85 -6.77 -16.75
C ASP A 439 -17.06 -8.02 -16.32
N ASN A 440 -17.55 -8.69 -15.30
CA ASN A 440 -16.99 -9.94 -14.84
C ASN A 440 -17.83 -11.12 -15.37
N GLU A 441 -17.23 -11.94 -16.22
CA GLU A 441 -17.89 -13.08 -16.86
C GLU A 441 -18.33 -14.15 -15.86
N LEU A 442 -17.69 -14.21 -14.69
CA LEU A 442 -18.10 -15.11 -13.61
C LEU A 442 -19.56 -14.88 -13.20
N TYR A 443 -20.08 -13.64 -13.28
CA TYR A 443 -21.43 -13.30 -12.85
C TYR A 443 -22.54 -13.79 -13.79
N THR A 444 -22.16 -14.14 -15.00
CA THR A 444 -23.07 -14.67 -16.03
C THR A 444 -22.90 -16.16 -16.25
N ASP A 445 -22.00 -16.82 -15.52
CA ASP A 445 -21.81 -18.26 -15.57
C ASP A 445 -23.07 -18.95 -14.98
N PRO A 446 -23.64 -19.98 -15.65
CA PRO A 446 -24.86 -20.68 -15.19
C PRO A 446 -24.76 -21.27 -13.76
N LYS A 447 -23.56 -21.61 -13.29
CA LYS A 447 -23.34 -22.13 -11.95
C LYS A 447 -23.17 -21.04 -10.88
N THR A 448 -23.16 -19.77 -11.28
CA THR A 448 -23.04 -18.62 -10.38
C THR A 448 -24.41 -18.13 -9.95
N GLY A 449 -24.64 -18.09 -8.64
CA GLY A 449 -25.76 -17.41 -8.00
C GLY A 449 -25.33 -16.05 -7.47
N MET A 450 -26.01 -14.98 -7.90
CA MET A 450 -25.78 -13.63 -7.43
C MET A 450 -26.70 -13.30 -6.29
N PHE A 451 -26.15 -13.05 -5.11
CA PHE A 451 -26.88 -12.54 -3.96
C PHE A 451 -26.60 -11.04 -3.81
N PHE A 452 -27.61 -10.24 -4.17
CA PHE A 452 -27.49 -8.77 -4.16
C PHE A 452 -27.77 -8.22 -2.77
N ALA A 453 -26.68 -8.03 -1.99
CA ALA A 453 -26.75 -7.50 -0.63
C ALA A 453 -25.47 -6.71 -0.30
N ASP A 454 -25.51 -5.88 0.73
CA ASP A 454 -24.31 -5.42 1.41
C ASP A 454 -23.61 -6.62 2.04
N ALA A 455 -22.26 -6.67 2.01
CA ALA A 455 -21.54 -7.87 2.44
C ALA A 455 -21.82 -8.22 3.90
N LYS A 456 -21.94 -7.22 4.78
CA LYS A 456 -22.22 -7.46 6.21
C LYS A 456 -23.64 -7.97 6.43
N ALA A 457 -24.63 -7.29 5.87
CA ALA A 457 -26.03 -7.69 5.99
C ALA A 457 -26.27 -9.04 5.32
N GLY A 458 -25.73 -9.26 4.12
CA GLY A 458 -25.90 -10.51 3.38
C GLY A 458 -25.27 -11.72 4.09
N LEU A 459 -24.07 -11.55 4.66
CA LEU A 459 -23.47 -12.62 5.45
C LEU A 459 -24.29 -12.92 6.72
N ALA A 460 -24.80 -11.90 7.41
CA ALA A 460 -25.64 -12.08 8.58
C ALA A 460 -26.94 -12.83 8.26
N GLU A 461 -27.59 -12.54 7.12
CA GLU A 461 -28.77 -13.25 6.64
C GLU A 461 -28.45 -14.72 6.32
N ILE A 462 -27.34 -14.98 5.63
CA ILE A 462 -26.88 -16.34 5.32
C ILE A 462 -26.59 -17.12 6.62
N ILE A 463 -25.89 -16.51 7.60
CA ILE A 463 -25.60 -17.14 8.90
C ILE A 463 -26.91 -17.54 9.63
N ALA A 464 -27.89 -16.63 9.66
CA ALA A 464 -29.17 -16.90 10.27
C ALA A 464 -29.89 -18.08 9.60
N SER A 465 -29.86 -18.12 8.25
CA SER A 465 -30.46 -19.20 7.48
C SER A 465 -29.70 -20.53 7.63
N VAL A 466 -28.36 -20.53 7.67
CA VAL A 466 -27.57 -21.75 7.94
C VAL A 466 -27.85 -22.30 9.34
N LYS A 467 -27.93 -21.45 10.39
CA LYS A 467 -28.28 -21.86 11.74
C LYS A 467 -29.67 -22.49 11.85
N ALA A 468 -30.59 -22.12 10.97
CA ALA A 468 -31.92 -22.72 10.92
C ALA A 468 -31.91 -24.10 10.22
N LEU A 469 -30.96 -24.39 9.36
CA LEU A 469 -30.84 -25.62 8.58
C LEU A 469 -29.99 -26.69 9.30
N VAL A 470 -28.99 -26.25 10.05
CA VAL A 470 -28.09 -27.13 10.82
C VAL A 470 -28.37 -26.88 12.29
N PRO A 471 -29.26 -27.66 12.93
CA PRO A 471 -29.46 -27.55 14.37
C PRO A 471 -28.21 -28.00 15.10
N SER A 472 -27.71 -27.13 16.00
CA SER A 472 -26.57 -27.37 16.90
C SER A 472 -26.75 -28.60 17.79
#